data_7f67daff27b84d70477e30bd40ea857b
#
_entry.id   7f67daff27b84d70477e30bd40ea857b
#
_cell.length_a   1.000
_cell.length_b   1.000
_cell.length_c   1.000
_cell.angle_alpha   90.00
_cell.angle_beta   90.00
_cell.angle_gamma   90.00
#
_symmetry.space_group_name_H-M   'P 1'
#
loop_
_entity.id
_entity.type
_entity.pdbx_description
1 polymer ?
#
loop_
_entity_poly.entity_id
_entity_poly.type
_entity_poly.pdbx_seq_one_letter_code
_entity_poly.pdbx_strand_id
1 'polypeptide(L)'
;MKIMKRNGSEVVFDITKIIIAVTKANESVEEPDRMTPVQIQRIAESVELQCQKMNRAPTVEEIQDMVEHHIMAHGAFEVAKHYITYRYTRALVRQSNTTDDKILSLIECNNEEAKQENSNKNPVVNSTQRDYMAGEVSRDITNRILLPKDIVEAHNEGIIHFHDTDYYAQHMHNCDLVNLEDMLQNGTVITGTLIEKPHSFATACNIATQIVAQVASNQYGGQSISLTHLAPFVQVSREKIRASVRAEFDAVGVSVTDDQVNSVAEKRLREEIRRGVQTIQYQVVTLLTTNGQAPFVTVFMYLGEAKNQQEKDDLALIIEETLLQRYQGVKNEQGVWVTPAFPKLIYVLEEDNIHEDSKYWYLTKLAAKCTAKRMVPDYISEKKMLELKVDRNGDGHCYPCMGCRSFLTPYVDKDGKPKYYGRFNQGVVTVNLPDIALRSEER
;
A
#
# COMPACT_ATOMS: atom_id res chain seq x y z
N MET A 1 29.29 37.84 -1.49
CA MET A 1 28.78 36.70 -0.71
C MET A 1 27.58 36.09 -1.42
N LYS A 2 27.43 34.76 -1.38
CA LYS A 2 26.28 34.05 -1.91
C LYS A 2 25.38 33.59 -0.78
N ILE A 3 24.12 33.40 -1.07
CA ILE A 3 23.10 32.85 -0.18
C ILE A 3 22.35 31.71 -0.88
N MET A 4 21.84 30.77 -0.13
CA MET A 4 21.04 29.65 -0.61
C MET A 4 19.54 30.00 -0.58
N LYS A 5 18.90 29.98 -1.73
CA LYS A 5 17.43 30.11 -1.81
C LYS A 5 16.74 28.83 -1.33
N ARG A 6 15.42 28.91 -1.01
CA ARG A 6 14.58 27.77 -0.62
C ARG A 6 14.52 26.62 -1.63
N ASN A 7 14.75 26.92 -2.91
CA ASN A 7 14.80 25.92 -3.97
C ASN A 7 16.22 25.32 -4.19
N GLY A 8 17.14 25.54 -3.25
CA GLY A 8 18.53 25.07 -3.32
C GLY A 8 19.46 25.87 -4.25
N SER A 9 18.98 26.86 -5.00
CA SER A 9 19.83 27.65 -5.88
C SER A 9 20.60 28.72 -5.13
N GLU A 10 21.88 28.90 -5.46
CA GLU A 10 22.71 29.97 -4.93
C GLU A 10 22.52 31.29 -5.71
N VAL A 11 22.37 32.38 -4.98
CA VAL A 11 22.29 33.75 -5.55
C VAL A 11 23.15 34.72 -4.78
N VAL A 12 23.46 35.87 -5.37
CA VAL A 12 24.20 36.93 -4.70
C VAL A 12 23.35 37.53 -3.59
N PHE A 13 23.97 37.76 -2.44
CA PHE A 13 23.33 38.44 -1.29
C PHE A 13 22.99 39.88 -1.68
N ASP A 14 21.81 40.32 -1.28
CA ASP A 14 21.30 41.66 -1.56
C ASP A 14 20.71 42.26 -0.28
N ILE A 15 21.48 43.15 0.38
CA ILE A 15 21.11 43.79 1.61
C ILE A 15 19.83 44.62 1.51
N THR A 16 19.51 45.15 0.32
CA THR A 16 18.31 45.96 0.11
C THR A 16 17.03 45.19 0.40
N LYS A 17 17.03 43.88 0.21
CA LYS A 17 15.89 43.00 0.53
C LYS A 17 15.60 42.96 2.03
N ILE A 18 16.63 43.01 2.86
CA ILE A 18 16.46 43.05 4.32
C ILE A 18 15.88 44.41 4.70
N ILE A 19 16.47 45.51 4.20
CA ILE A 19 16.00 46.87 4.45
C ILE A 19 14.50 47.01 4.07
N ILE A 20 14.11 46.58 2.86
CA ILE A 20 12.73 46.63 2.39
C ILE A 20 11.79 45.81 3.30
N ALA A 21 12.21 44.63 3.71
CA ALA A 21 11.38 43.75 4.54
C ALA A 21 11.17 44.33 5.94
N VAL A 22 12.22 44.86 6.57
CA VAL A 22 12.13 45.47 7.87
C VAL A 22 11.37 46.81 7.82
N THR A 23 11.57 47.62 6.76
CA THR A 23 10.82 48.87 6.56
C THR A 23 9.31 48.60 6.47
N LYS A 24 8.90 47.59 5.71
CA LYS A 24 7.47 47.20 5.59
C LYS A 24 6.88 46.80 6.94
N ALA A 25 7.61 46.02 7.74
CA ALA A 25 7.17 45.65 9.07
C ALA A 25 7.08 46.89 9.99
N ASN A 26 8.05 47.83 9.88
CA ASN A 26 8.10 49.07 10.64
C ASN A 26 6.93 50.02 10.28
N GLU A 27 6.55 50.12 9.01
CA GLU A 27 5.41 50.93 8.53
C GLU A 27 4.06 50.44 9.06
N SER A 28 3.96 49.16 9.40
CA SER A 28 2.72 48.54 9.93
C SER A 28 2.54 48.72 11.43
N VAL A 29 3.48 49.37 12.09
CA VAL A 29 3.46 49.70 13.56
C VAL A 29 3.11 51.15 13.79
N GLU A 30 2.51 51.49 14.92
CA GLU A 30 2.20 52.89 15.27
C GLU A 30 3.48 53.74 15.43
N GLU A 31 3.38 55.03 15.12
CA GLU A 31 4.54 55.95 15.07
C GLU A 31 5.46 55.93 16.31
N PRO A 32 4.93 55.85 17.56
CA PRO A 32 5.80 55.85 18.75
C PRO A 32 6.71 54.61 18.82
N ASP A 33 6.32 53.49 18.22
CA ASP A 33 7.04 52.22 18.29
C ASP A 33 7.90 51.94 17.05
N ARG A 34 7.92 52.89 16.09
CA ARG A 34 8.70 52.75 14.86
C ARG A 34 10.20 52.98 15.10
N MET A 35 10.97 52.15 14.41
CA MET A 35 12.40 52.35 14.25
C MET A 35 12.70 53.48 13.25
N THR A 36 13.80 54.18 13.49
CA THR A 36 14.32 55.13 12.51
C THR A 36 14.99 54.43 11.33
N PRO A 37 15.07 55.08 10.13
CA PRO A 37 15.79 54.53 9.00
C PRO A 37 17.24 54.15 9.30
N VAL A 38 17.91 54.86 10.18
CA VAL A 38 19.28 54.57 10.61
C VAL A 38 19.35 53.28 11.41
N GLN A 39 18.37 53.00 12.27
CA GLN A 39 18.30 51.73 13.01
C GLN A 39 18.07 50.54 12.07
N ILE A 40 17.17 50.69 11.09
CA ILE A 40 16.90 49.65 10.06
C ILE A 40 18.18 49.37 9.28
N GLN A 41 18.89 50.38 8.85
CA GLN A 41 20.16 50.24 8.12
C GLN A 41 21.20 49.49 8.96
N ARG A 42 21.36 49.82 10.23
CA ARG A 42 22.28 49.14 11.15
C ARG A 42 21.94 47.65 11.35
N ILE A 43 20.67 47.32 11.43
CA ILE A 43 20.22 45.94 11.53
C ILE A 43 20.65 45.19 10.29
N ALA A 44 20.38 45.72 9.10
CA ALA A 44 20.74 45.09 7.82
C ALA A 44 22.25 44.88 7.69
N GLU A 45 23.06 45.87 8.07
CA GLU A 45 24.53 45.78 8.08
C GLU A 45 25.06 44.74 9.08
N SER A 46 24.44 44.66 10.27
CA SER A 46 24.80 43.68 11.29
C SER A 46 24.52 42.25 10.80
N VAL A 47 23.39 42.02 10.15
CA VAL A 47 23.05 40.73 9.55
C VAL A 47 24.03 40.39 8.41
N GLU A 48 24.35 41.34 7.54
CA GLU A 48 25.35 41.15 6.48
C GLU A 48 26.71 40.74 7.04
N LEU A 49 27.17 41.42 8.09
CA LEU A 49 28.43 41.11 8.76
C LEU A 49 28.43 39.72 9.39
N GLN A 50 27.31 39.33 9.97
CA GLN A 50 27.14 37.99 10.54
C GLN A 50 27.17 36.91 9.46
N CYS A 51 26.46 37.11 8.34
CA CYS A 51 26.51 36.23 7.18
C CYS A 51 27.91 36.08 6.58
N GLN A 52 28.70 37.20 6.53
CA GLN A 52 30.09 37.17 6.04
C GLN A 52 31.03 36.34 6.92
N LYS A 53 30.73 36.20 8.18
CA LYS A 53 31.51 35.38 9.13
C LYS A 53 31.21 33.89 9.03
N MET A 54 30.16 33.51 8.31
CA MET A 54 29.84 32.10 8.08
C MET A 54 30.72 31.49 6.97
N ASN A 55 31.30 30.33 7.24
CA ASN A 55 32.17 29.64 6.27
C ASN A 55 31.39 28.97 5.13
N ARG A 56 30.09 29.24 4.99
CA ARG A 56 29.19 28.72 3.96
C ARG A 56 28.16 29.76 3.53
N ALA A 57 27.46 29.49 2.44
CA ALA A 57 26.32 30.30 2.03
C ALA A 57 25.16 30.13 3.04
N PRO A 58 24.70 31.18 3.76
CA PRO A 58 23.56 31.08 4.63
C PRO A 58 22.25 30.88 3.84
N THR A 59 21.31 30.19 4.42
CA THR A 59 19.97 30.05 3.86
C THR A 59 19.13 31.31 4.08
N VAL A 60 18.07 31.49 3.29
CA VAL A 60 17.12 32.61 3.46
C VAL A 60 16.48 32.55 4.84
N GLU A 61 16.20 31.36 5.38
CA GLU A 61 15.60 31.21 6.71
C GLU A 61 16.55 31.66 7.81
N GLU A 62 17.82 31.27 7.76
CA GLU A 62 18.84 31.72 8.72
C GLU A 62 19.01 33.24 8.70
N ILE A 63 18.97 33.85 7.49
CA ILE A 63 19.03 35.30 7.38
C ILE A 63 17.81 35.96 8.05
N GLN A 64 16.62 35.39 7.85
CA GLN A 64 15.39 35.90 8.48
C GLN A 64 15.43 35.75 10.01
N ASP A 65 15.98 34.65 10.56
CA ASP A 65 16.16 34.44 11.98
C ASP A 65 17.14 35.48 12.56
N MET A 66 18.23 35.78 11.85
CA MET A 66 19.17 36.84 12.24
C MET A 66 18.50 38.22 12.28
N VAL A 67 17.67 38.55 11.29
CA VAL A 67 16.91 39.80 11.22
C VAL A 67 15.98 39.92 12.43
N GLU A 68 15.22 38.88 12.77
CA GLU A 68 14.32 38.82 13.92
C GLU A 68 15.10 39.10 15.23
N HIS A 69 16.23 38.42 15.43
CA HIS A 69 17.09 38.60 16.60
C HIS A 69 17.62 40.02 16.71
N HIS A 70 18.06 40.62 15.60
CA HIS A 70 18.57 41.98 15.62
C HIS A 70 17.47 43.03 15.87
N ILE A 71 16.26 42.86 15.35
CA ILE A 71 15.13 43.75 15.63
C ILE A 71 14.79 43.68 17.14
N MET A 72 14.71 42.48 17.73
CA MET A 72 14.47 42.29 19.16
C MET A 72 15.60 42.86 20.03
N ALA A 73 16.85 42.67 19.63
CA ALA A 73 18.01 43.19 20.36
C ALA A 73 18.07 44.73 20.38
N HIS A 74 17.44 45.42 19.41
CA HIS A 74 17.27 46.88 19.39
C HIS A 74 16.06 47.34 20.20
N GLY A 75 15.33 46.43 20.88
CA GLY A 75 14.15 46.77 21.69
C GLY A 75 12.89 47.10 20.91
N ALA A 76 12.88 46.90 19.57
CA ALA A 76 11.74 47.21 18.72
C ALA A 76 10.75 45.98 18.66
N PHE A 77 10.17 45.65 19.81
CA PHE A 77 9.39 44.42 19.97
C PHE A 77 8.11 44.38 19.11
N GLU A 78 7.41 45.50 18.94
CA GLU A 78 6.23 45.56 18.09
C GLU A 78 6.60 45.36 16.60
N VAL A 79 7.70 45.94 16.15
CA VAL A 79 8.22 45.72 14.80
C VAL A 79 8.64 44.25 14.60
N ALA A 80 9.31 43.64 15.58
CA ALA A 80 9.66 42.23 15.55
C ALA A 80 8.42 41.36 15.44
N LYS A 81 7.39 41.61 16.24
CA LYS A 81 6.11 40.88 16.20
C LYS A 81 5.43 40.96 14.82
N HIS A 82 5.38 42.14 14.23
CA HIS A 82 4.83 42.34 12.89
C HIS A 82 5.68 41.63 11.83
N TYR A 83 6.99 41.66 11.93
CA TYR A 83 7.90 40.98 11.03
C TYR A 83 7.71 39.46 11.09
N ILE A 84 7.70 38.86 12.30
CA ILE A 84 7.48 37.42 12.54
C ILE A 84 6.11 37.00 12.06
N THR A 85 5.06 37.76 12.39
CA THR A 85 3.69 37.44 11.95
C THR A 85 3.57 37.47 10.43
N TYR A 86 4.16 38.49 9.77
CA TYR A 86 4.19 38.56 8.32
C TYR A 86 4.94 37.36 7.68
N ARG A 87 6.13 37.05 8.25
CA ARG A 87 6.91 35.87 7.81
C ARG A 87 6.10 34.59 7.94
N TYR A 88 5.44 34.38 9.07
CA TYR A 88 4.59 33.22 9.31
C TYR A 88 3.41 33.13 8.34
N THR A 89 2.68 34.25 8.18
CA THR A 89 1.57 34.31 7.21
C THR A 89 2.04 34.03 5.79
N ARG A 90 3.19 34.56 5.37
CA ARG A 90 3.76 34.27 4.03
C ARG A 90 4.24 32.83 3.92
N ALA A 91 4.69 32.19 4.99
CA ALA A 91 5.01 30.76 4.98
C ALA A 91 3.75 29.90 4.81
N LEU A 92 2.68 30.24 5.54
CA LEU A 92 1.37 29.56 5.37
C LEU A 92 0.81 29.73 3.96
N VAL A 93 0.84 30.96 3.40
CA VAL A 93 0.38 31.23 2.01
C VAL A 93 1.21 30.43 1.00
N ARG A 94 2.52 30.28 1.19
CA ARG A 94 3.35 29.46 0.29
C ARG A 94 3.05 27.98 0.41
N GLN A 95 2.75 27.49 1.63
CA GLN A 95 2.35 26.10 1.84
C GLN A 95 0.97 25.81 1.21
N SER A 96 0.01 26.72 1.37
CA SER A 96 -1.30 26.59 0.74
C SER A 96 -1.20 26.67 -0.81
N ASN A 97 -0.40 27.58 -1.34
CA ASN A 97 -0.21 27.69 -2.79
C ASN A 97 0.40 26.41 -3.40
N THR A 98 1.33 25.73 -2.70
CA THR A 98 1.89 24.46 -3.19
C THR A 98 0.85 23.34 -3.20
N THR A 99 -0.04 23.29 -2.22
CA THR A 99 -1.16 22.33 -2.18
C THR A 99 -2.19 22.66 -3.27
N ASP A 100 -2.56 23.93 -3.43
CA ASP A 100 -3.49 24.38 -4.48
C ASP A 100 -2.92 24.09 -5.88
N ASP A 101 -1.65 24.36 -6.14
CA ASP A 101 -0.99 24.07 -7.42
C ASP A 101 -0.97 22.56 -7.73
N LYS A 102 -0.74 21.73 -6.73
CA LYS A 102 -0.81 20.27 -6.87
C LYS A 102 -2.23 19.81 -7.18
N ILE A 103 -3.23 20.31 -6.47
CA ILE A 103 -4.64 19.99 -6.72
C ILE A 103 -5.05 20.42 -8.13
N LEU A 104 -4.67 21.63 -8.58
CA LEU A 104 -4.94 22.10 -9.93
C LEU A 104 -4.28 21.21 -10.98
N SER A 105 -3.03 20.83 -10.80
CA SER A 105 -2.32 19.92 -11.72
C SER A 105 -2.96 18.53 -11.81
N LEU A 106 -3.56 18.04 -10.72
CA LEU A 106 -4.35 16.80 -10.72
C LEU A 106 -5.65 16.95 -11.51
N ILE A 107 -6.37 18.07 -11.32
CA ILE A 107 -7.62 18.36 -12.07
C ILE A 107 -7.34 18.48 -13.57
N GLU A 108 -6.24 19.10 -13.95
CA GLU A 108 -5.80 19.25 -15.35
C GLU A 108 -5.16 17.99 -15.94
N CYS A 109 -5.02 16.91 -15.16
CA CYS A 109 -4.31 15.67 -15.53
C CYS A 109 -2.84 15.91 -15.95
N ASN A 110 -2.21 16.95 -15.43
CA ASN A 110 -0.82 17.34 -15.74
C ASN A 110 0.19 16.92 -14.67
N ASN A 111 -0.25 16.27 -13.59
CA ASN A 111 0.62 15.83 -12.51
C ASN A 111 1.46 14.63 -12.95
N GLU A 112 2.77 14.82 -13.06
CA GLU A 112 3.70 13.77 -13.50
C GLU A 112 3.90 12.67 -12.44
N GLU A 113 3.82 12.98 -11.14
CA GLU A 113 3.89 11.99 -10.07
C GLU A 113 2.71 11.02 -10.17
N ALA A 114 1.48 11.56 -10.33
CA ALA A 114 0.28 10.75 -10.48
C ALA A 114 0.31 9.87 -11.75
N LYS A 115 0.93 10.35 -12.83
CA LYS A 115 1.10 9.56 -14.07
C LYS A 115 2.08 8.41 -13.93
N GLN A 116 3.08 8.54 -13.06
CA GLN A 116 4.13 7.54 -12.84
C GLN A 116 3.80 6.59 -11.69
N GLU A 117 2.84 6.95 -10.85
CA GLU A 117 2.48 6.18 -9.67
C GLU A 117 1.79 4.88 -10.08
N ASN A 118 2.06 3.85 -9.35
CA ASN A 118 1.48 2.49 -9.31
C ASN A 118 0.53 2.08 -10.44
N SER A 119 0.86 0.98 -11.12
CA SER A 119 0.05 0.35 -12.18
C SER A 119 -1.40 -0.02 -11.80
N ASN A 120 -1.78 0.08 -10.52
CA ASN A 120 -3.12 -0.20 -10.02
C ASN A 120 -4.02 1.05 -9.89
N LYS A 121 -3.48 2.25 -10.12
CA LYS A 121 -4.25 3.50 -10.18
C LYS A 121 -4.21 4.09 -11.58
N ASN A 122 -5.36 4.50 -12.10
CA ASN A 122 -5.45 5.21 -13.37
C ASN A 122 -5.84 6.68 -13.11
N PRO A 123 -4.90 7.63 -13.29
CA PRO A 123 -5.13 9.05 -12.95
C PRO A 123 -6.19 9.74 -13.80
N VAL A 124 -6.63 9.15 -14.91
CA VAL A 124 -7.71 9.70 -15.77
C VAL A 124 -9.10 9.37 -15.22
N VAL A 125 -9.22 8.40 -14.32
CA VAL A 125 -10.50 8.00 -13.73
C VAL A 125 -10.93 8.99 -12.65
N ASN A 126 -12.15 9.49 -12.70
CA ASN A 126 -12.66 10.51 -11.78
C ASN A 126 -12.55 10.16 -10.30
N SER A 127 -12.80 8.90 -9.92
CA SER A 127 -12.63 8.44 -8.53
C SER A 127 -11.16 8.48 -8.09
N THR A 128 -10.23 8.14 -8.98
CA THR A 128 -8.79 8.23 -8.72
C THR A 128 -8.35 9.69 -8.53
N GLN A 129 -8.83 10.62 -9.38
CA GLN A 129 -8.54 12.04 -9.22
C GLN A 129 -9.03 12.59 -7.88
N ARG A 130 -10.24 12.19 -7.45
CA ARG A 130 -10.77 12.58 -6.15
C ARG A 130 -9.96 12.03 -4.99
N ASP A 131 -9.47 10.79 -5.09
CA ASP A 131 -8.59 10.17 -4.09
C ASP A 131 -7.26 10.92 -3.98
N TYR A 132 -6.64 11.28 -5.11
CA TYR A 132 -5.42 12.09 -5.10
C TYR A 132 -5.63 13.49 -4.50
N MET A 133 -6.73 14.15 -4.82
CA MET A 133 -7.05 15.46 -4.22
C MET A 133 -7.26 15.34 -2.71
N ALA A 134 -7.98 14.33 -2.25
CA ALA A 134 -8.14 14.03 -0.83
C ALA A 134 -6.79 13.72 -0.17
N GLY A 135 -5.93 12.98 -0.85
CA GLY A 135 -4.57 12.66 -0.42
C GLY A 135 -3.70 13.90 -0.22
N GLU A 136 -3.72 14.87 -1.15
CA GLU A 136 -2.95 16.13 -0.99
C GLU A 136 -3.43 16.96 0.21
N VAL A 137 -4.74 17.04 0.45
CA VAL A 137 -5.30 17.71 1.63
C VAL A 137 -4.91 16.96 2.91
N SER A 138 -5.02 15.63 2.91
CA SER A 138 -4.65 14.78 4.03
C SER A 138 -3.15 14.90 4.36
N ARG A 139 -2.29 14.88 3.36
CA ARG A 139 -0.84 15.06 3.50
C ARG A 139 -0.47 16.40 4.14
N ASP A 140 -1.09 17.50 3.68
CA ASP A 140 -0.86 18.83 4.27
C ASP A 140 -1.27 18.87 5.75
N ILE A 141 -2.47 18.34 6.07
CA ILE A 141 -2.95 18.30 7.47
C ILE A 141 -2.06 17.39 8.32
N THR A 142 -1.66 16.22 7.81
CA THR A 142 -0.80 15.27 8.52
C THR A 142 0.53 15.91 8.89
N ASN A 143 1.21 16.52 7.94
CA ASN A 143 2.52 17.13 8.16
C ASN A 143 2.46 18.41 9.01
N ARG A 144 1.39 19.16 8.95
CA ARG A 144 1.25 20.44 9.60
C ARG A 144 0.65 20.35 11.01
N ILE A 145 -0.22 19.37 11.27
CA ILE A 145 -1.06 19.31 12.47
C ILE A 145 -0.96 17.97 13.21
N LEU A 146 -0.99 16.82 12.50
CA LEU A 146 -1.22 15.53 13.13
C LEU A 146 0.08 14.87 13.61
N LEU A 147 1.15 14.94 12.85
CA LEU A 147 2.43 14.38 13.25
C LEU A 147 3.18 15.31 14.20
N PRO A 148 3.94 14.75 15.17
CA PRO A 148 4.90 15.51 15.96
C PRO A 148 5.91 16.24 15.06
N LYS A 149 6.31 17.45 15.46
CA LYS A 149 7.20 18.29 14.65
C LYS A 149 8.55 17.66 14.38
N ASP A 150 9.13 16.99 15.36
CA ASP A 150 10.40 16.28 15.25
C ASP A 150 10.35 15.14 14.22
N ILE A 151 9.22 14.46 14.09
CA ILE A 151 9.01 13.42 13.06
C ILE A 151 8.93 14.05 11.67
N VAL A 152 8.21 15.16 11.53
CA VAL A 152 8.11 15.90 10.26
C VAL A 152 9.48 16.48 9.86
N GLU A 153 10.24 17.02 10.80
CA GLU A 153 11.60 17.53 10.58
C GLU A 153 12.52 16.39 10.13
N ALA A 154 12.54 15.26 10.83
CA ALA A 154 13.34 14.08 10.47
C ALA A 154 12.98 13.54 9.07
N HIS A 155 11.69 13.57 8.68
CA HIS A 155 11.24 13.22 7.34
C HIS A 155 11.75 14.20 6.28
N ASN A 156 11.61 15.50 6.53
CA ASN A 156 12.03 16.56 5.61
C ASN A 156 13.56 16.62 5.44
N GLU A 157 14.32 16.28 6.48
CA GLU A 157 15.78 16.18 6.45
C GLU A 157 16.28 14.87 5.82
N GLY A 158 15.39 13.93 5.54
CA GLY A 158 15.75 12.64 4.94
C GLY A 158 16.40 11.64 5.89
N ILE A 159 16.33 11.86 7.22
CA ILE A 159 16.77 10.90 8.25
C ILE A 159 15.89 9.66 8.24
N ILE A 160 14.57 9.88 8.12
CA ILE A 160 13.56 8.85 7.92
C ILE A 160 12.71 9.21 6.70
N HIS A 161 12.01 8.21 6.14
CA HIS A 161 10.90 8.43 5.24
C HIS A 161 9.63 7.86 5.88
N PHE A 162 8.71 8.73 6.26
CA PHE A 162 7.38 8.36 6.72
C PHE A 162 6.51 8.19 5.47
N HIS A 163 6.18 6.93 5.15
CA HIS A 163 5.43 6.61 3.95
C HIS A 163 3.96 7.00 4.07
N ASP A 164 3.33 7.31 2.93
CA ASP A 164 1.88 7.39 2.76
C ASP A 164 1.20 8.36 3.76
N THR A 165 1.80 9.54 3.97
CA THR A 165 1.26 10.60 4.85
C THR A 165 -0.09 11.12 4.38
N ASP A 166 -0.44 10.89 3.13
CA ASP A 166 -1.72 11.19 2.50
C ASP A 166 -2.87 10.28 3.02
N TYR A 167 -2.56 9.11 3.60
CA TYR A 167 -3.55 8.22 4.21
C TYR A 167 -3.55 8.24 5.73
N TYR A 168 -2.61 8.95 6.37
CA TYR A 168 -2.45 8.95 7.83
C TYR A 168 -3.67 9.54 8.57
N ALA A 169 -4.34 10.53 7.99
CA ALA A 169 -5.49 11.18 8.59
C ALA A 169 -6.77 10.29 8.62
N GLN A 170 -6.82 9.25 7.80
CA GLN A 170 -7.93 8.31 7.72
C GLN A 170 -7.62 7.03 8.48
N HIS A 171 -8.67 6.32 8.94
CA HIS A 171 -8.55 5.00 9.57
C HIS A 171 -8.40 3.89 8.51
N MET A 172 -7.40 4.02 7.64
CA MET A 172 -7.09 3.03 6.59
C MET A 172 -5.86 2.21 6.99
N HIS A 173 -5.86 0.93 6.62
CA HIS A 173 -4.71 0.05 6.78
C HIS A 173 -3.76 0.18 5.59
N ASN A 174 -2.48 -0.14 5.81
CA ASN A 174 -1.54 -0.27 4.69
C ASN A 174 -1.78 -1.62 3.98
N CYS A 175 -1.47 -2.73 4.62
CA CYS A 175 -1.64 -4.07 4.03
C CYS A 175 -2.31 -5.03 5.00
N ASP A 176 -3.08 -5.98 4.43
CA ASP A 176 -3.88 -6.94 5.21
C ASP A 176 -3.58 -8.39 4.82
N LEU A 177 -3.60 -9.29 5.81
CA LEU A 177 -3.74 -10.74 5.65
C LEU A 177 -5.20 -11.10 5.90
N VAL A 178 -5.97 -11.27 4.84
CA VAL A 178 -7.44 -11.41 4.93
C VAL A 178 -7.81 -12.80 5.46
N ASN A 179 -8.63 -12.85 6.52
CA ASN A 179 -9.14 -14.11 7.06
C ASN A 179 -10.38 -14.60 6.31
N LEU A 180 -10.18 -15.02 5.05
CA LEU A 180 -11.26 -15.57 4.25
C LEU A 180 -11.86 -16.84 4.85
N GLU A 181 -11.09 -17.65 5.58
CA GLU A 181 -11.58 -18.86 6.20
C GLU A 181 -12.76 -18.54 7.14
N ASP A 182 -12.53 -17.62 8.08
CA ASP A 182 -13.57 -17.24 9.04
C ASP A 182 -14.78 -16.60 8.36
N MET A 183 -14.52 -15.65 7.45
CA MET A 183 -15.56 -14.92 6.72
C MET A 183 -16.45 -15.83 5.87
N LEU A 184 -15.89 -16.88 5.26
CA LEU A 184 -16.63 -17.83 4.44
C LEU A 184 -17.30 -18.93 5.26
N GLN A 185 -16.68 -19.38 6.38
CA GLN A 185 -17.26 -20.45 7.20
C GLN A 185 -18.35 -19.97 8.15
N ASN A 186 -18.21 -18.77 8.70
CA ASN A 186 -19.12 -18.20 9.70
C ASN A 186 -20.03 -17.09 9.13
N GLY A 187 -19.83 -16.71 7.87
CA GLY A 187 -20.48 -15.57 7.26
C GLY A 187 -19.78 -14.24 7.59
N THR A 188 -20.14 -13.20 6.87
CA THR A 188 -19.58 -11.87 7.02
C THR A 188 -20.61 -10.78 6.73
N VAL A 189 -20.34 -9.55 7.16
CA VAL A 189 -21.22 -8.40 6.86
C VAL A 189 -20.51 -7.51 5.82
N ILE A 190 -21.16 -7.30 4.67
CA ILE A 190 -20.70 -6.38 3.63
C ILE A 190 -21.73 -5.28 3.47
N THR A 191 -21.33 -4.03 3.67
CA THR A 191 -22.23 -2.85 3.56
C THR A 191 -23.55 -2.97 4.31
N GLY A 192 -23.51 -3.55 5.52
CA GLY A 192 -24.70 -3.75 6.38
C GLY A 192 -25.54 -4.97 6.03
N THR A 193 -25.15 -5.76 5.01
CA THR A 193 -25.86 -6.98 4.61
C THR A 193 -25.10 -8.21 5.10
N LEU A 194 -25.80 -9.11 5.80
CA LEU A 194 -25.26 -10.39 6.22
C LEU A 194 -25.11 -11.31 4.99
N ILE A 195 -23.91 -11.77 4.75
CA ILE A 195 -23.58 -12.79 3.75
C ILE A 195 -23.34 -14.09 4.49
N GLU A 196 -24.21 -15.06 4.26
CA GLU A 196 -24.12 -16.37 4.88
C GLU A 196 -23.04 -17.25 4.25
N LYS A 197 -22.73 -18.36 4.91
CA LYS A 197 -21.79 -19.37 4.43
C LYS A 197 -22.18 -19.84 3.02
N PRO A 198 -21.24 -19.83 2.04
CA PRO A 198 -21.54 -20.30 0.70
C PRO A 198 -21.84 -21.80 0.64
N HIS A 199 -22.75 -22.18 -0.26
CA HIS A 199 -23.15 -23.56 -0.50
C HIS A 199 -22.59 -24.15 -1.80
N SER A 200 -21.55 -23.54 -2.37
CA SER A 200 -20.79 -24.07 -3.51
C SER A 200 -19.46 -23.35 -3.65
N PHE A 201 -18.53 -23.97 -4.38
CA PHE A 201 -17.23 -23.37 -4.70
C PHE A 201 -17.38 -22.09 -5.54
N ALA A 202 -18.27 -22.10 -6.53
CA ALA A 202 -18.53 -20.93 -7.36
C ALA A 202 -19.05 -19.74 -6.54
N THR A 203 -19.97 -19.99 -5.58
CA THR A 203 -20.47 -18.95 -4.68
C THR A 203 -19.36 -18.46 -3.74
N ALA A 204 -18.52 -19.36 -3.21
CA ALA A 204 -17.39 -18.98 -2.35
C ALA A 204 -16.40 -18.08 -3.11
N CYS A 205 -16.08 -18.37 -4.37
CA CYS A 205 -15.23 -17.52 -5.20
C CYS A 205 -15.84 -16.13 -5.42
N ASN A 206 -17.15 -16.06 -5.68
CA ASN A 206 -17.82 -14.78 -5.86
C ASN A 206 -17.82 -13.93 -4.58
N ILE A 207 -18.16 -14.53 -3.43
CA ILE A 207 -18.12 -13.85 -2.13
C ILE A 207 -16.69 -13.41 -1.78
N ALA A 208 -15.68 -14.25 -2.04
CA ALA A 208 -14.28 -13.90 -1.84
C ALA A 208 -13.88 -12.63 -2.63
N THR A 209 -14.35 -12.48 -3.86
CA THR A 209 -14.08 -11.25 -4.65
C THR A 209 -14.78 -10.03 -4.11
N GLN A 210 -15.98 -10.16 -3.55
CA GLN A 210 -16.68 -9.06 -2.86
C GLN A 210 -15.94 -8.64 -1.58
N ILE A 211 -15.43 -9.62 -0.80
CA ILE A 211 -14.60 -9.36 0.38
C ILE A 211 -13.33 -8.61 -0.04
N VAL A 212 -12.64 -9.09 -1.08
CA VAL A 212 -11.44 -8.44 -1.64
C VAL A 212 -11.73 -6.98 -2.01
N ALA A 213 -12.85 -6.71 -2.68
CA ALA A 213 -13.26 -5.36 -3.06
C ALA A 213 -13.51 -4.46 -1.83
N GLN A 214 -14.19 -5.01 -0.83
CA GLN A 214 -14.49 -4.26 0.40
C GLN A 214 -13.22 -3.95 1.20
N VAL A 215 -12.31 -4.92 1.33
CA VAL A 215 -11.01 -4.70 1.98
C VAL A 215 -10.21 -3.66 1.21
N ALA A 216 -10.10 -3.79 -0.10
CA ALA A 216 -9.38 -2.84 -0.96
C ALA A 216 -9.93 -1.41 -0.91
N SER A 217 -11.21 -1.22 -0.52
CA SER A 217 -11.81 0.10 -0.32
C SER A 217 -11.47 0.73 1.03
N ASN A 218 -10.87 -0.04 1.95
CA ASN A 218 -10.52 0.41 3.31
C ASN A 218 -9.00 0.32 3.58
N GLN A 219 -8.21 0.09 2.56
CA GLN A 219 -6.75 0.03 2.62
C GLN A 219 -6.13 0.81 1.46
N TYR A 220 -4.86 1.17 1.59
CA TYR A 220 -4.09 1.87 0.55
C TYR A 220 -2.92 1.03 0.00
N GLY A 221 -2.55 -0.06 0.64
CA GLY A 221 -1.54 -1.02 0.18
C GLY A 221 -2.16 -2.25 -0.48
N GLY A 222 -1.69 -3.43 -0.11
CA GLY A 222 -2.11 -4.68 -0.69
C GLY A 222 -2.73 -5.65 0.32
N GLN A 223 -3.43 -6.64 -0.19
CA GLN A 223 -4.02 -7.70 0.62
C GLN A 223 -3.59 -9.07 0.13
N SER A 224 -3.45 -10.01 1.06
CA SER A 224 -3.15 -11.40 0.75
C SER A 224 -4.29 -12.31 1.16
N ILE A 225 -4.65 -13.23 0.28
CA ILE A 225 -5.63 -14.29 0.50
C ILE A 225 -4.97 -15.65 0.27
N SER A 226 -5.45 -16.69 0.94
CA SER A 226 -5.03 -18.08 0.66
C SER A 226 -6.10 -18.82 -0.11
N LEU A 227 -5.69 -19.60 -1.13
CA LEU A 227 -6.59 -20.50 -1.85
C LEU A 227 -7.07 -21.67 -0.98
N THR A 228 -6.33 -22.00 0.07
CA THR A 228 -6.73 -23.04 1.04
C THR A 228 -8.08 -22.73 1.67
N HIS A 229 -8.40 -21.45 1.90
CA HIS A 229 -9.69 -21.04 2.47
C HIS A 229 -10.89 -21.33 1.55
N LEU A 230 -10.66 -21.59 0.25
CA LEU A 230 -11.67 -21.95 -0.72
C LEU A 230 -11.81 -23.47 -0.89
N ALA A 231 -10.77 -24.24 -0.54
CA ALA A 231 -10.73 -25.69 -0.75
C ALA A 231 -11.89 -26.46 -0.10
N PRO A 232 -12.36 -26.14 1.13
CA PRO A 232 -13.50 -26.82 1.74
C PRO A 232 -14.79 -26.78 0.89
N PHE A 233 -14.97 -25.72 0.10
CA PHE A 233 -16.15 -25.54 -0.75
C PHE A 233 -16.13 -26.39 -2.01
N VAL A 234 -14.98 -26.93 -2.41
CA VAL A 234 -14.87 -27.94 -3.47
C VAL A 234 -15.58 -29.21 -3.07
N GLN A 235 -15.41 -29.66 -1.84
CA GLN A 235 -16.11 -30.84 -1.31
C GLN A 235 -17.63 -30.60 -1.24
N VAL A 236 -18.06 -29.42 -0.78
CA VAL A 236 -19.49 -29.03 -0.78
C VAL A 236 -20.09 -29.11 -2.19
N SER A 237 -19.38 -28.57 -3.19
CA SER A 237 -19.80 -28.67 -4.59
C SER A 237 -19.80 -30.10 -5.12
N ARG A 238 -18.79 -30.90 -4.77
CA ARG A 238 -18.69 -32.31 -5.18
C ARG A 238 -19.92 -33.12 -4.74
N GLU A 239 -20.31 -32.99 -3.47
CA GLU A 239 -21.48 -33.68 -2.92
C GLU A 239 -22.77 -33.22 -3.59
N LYS A 240 -22.95 -31.93 -3.77
CA LYS A 240 -24.12 -31.32 -4.42
C LYS A 240 -24.25 -31.75 -5.89
N ILE A 241 -23.14 -31.70 -6.63
CA ILE A 241 -23.11 -32.10 -8.03
C ILE A 241 -23.40 -33.61 -8.17
N ARG A 242 -22.79 -34.44 -7.31
CA ARG A 242 -23.05 -35.88 -7.29
C ARG A 242 -24.51 -36.19 -7.03
N ALA A 243 -25.14 -35.54 -6.07
CA ALA A 243 -26.57 -35.70 -5.78
C ALA A 243 -27.43 -35.25 -6.97
N SER A 244 -27.13 -34.14 -7.63
CA SER A 244 -27.81 -33.64 -8.83
C SER A 244 -27.69 -34.62 -10.00
N VAL A 245 -26.50 -35.14 -10.28
CA VAL A 245 -26.25 -36.11 -11.36
C VAL A 245 -27.07 -37.40 -11.12
N ARG A 246 -27.11 -37.89 -9.86
CA ARG A 246 -27.92 -39.05 -9.50
C ARG A 246 -29.41 -38.79 -9.76
N ALA A 247 -29.94 -37.69 -9.27
CA ALA A 247 -31.33 -37.30 -9.44
C ALA A 247 -31.72 -37.12 -10.92
N GLU A 248 -30.81 -36.63 -11.79
CA GLU A 248 -31.04 -36.48 -13.21
C GLU A 248 -31.19 -37.84 -13.89
N PHE A 249 -30.34 -38.83 -13.57
CA PHE A 249 -30.47 -40.20 -14.11
C PHE A 249 -31.74 -40.90 -13.61
N ASP A 250 -32.06 -40.75 -12.34
CA ASP A 250 -33.28 -41.29 -11.73
C ASP A 250 -34.54 -40.72 -12.42
N ALA A 251 -34.55 -39.41 -12.69
CA ALA A 251 -35.69 -38.73 -13.32
C ALA A 251 -35.96 -39.20 -14.77
N VAL A 252 -34.92 -39.67 -15.49
CA VAL A 252 -35.08 -40.20 -16.84
C VAL A 252 -35.15 -41.77 -16.88
N GLY A 253 -35.19 -42.39 -15.68
CA GLY A 253 -35.32 -43.86 -15.55
C GLY A 253 -34.10 -44.66 -16.03
N VAL A 254 -32.91 -44.04 -16.01
CA VAL A 254 -31.66 -44.70 -16.41
C VAL A 254 -30.92 -45.22 -15.20
N SER A 255 -30.73 -46.53 -15.12
CA SER A 255 -29.89 -47.14 -14.07
C SER A 255 -28.41 -46.90 -14.35
N VAL A 256 -27.70 -46.30 -13.39
CA VAL A 256 -26.27 -46.04 -13.48
C VAL A 256 -25.53 -46.51 -12.22
N THR A 257 -24.29 -46.90 -12.41
CA THR A 257 -23.39 -47.22 -11.26
C THR A 257 -22.88 -45.98 -10.55
N ASP A 258 -22.42 -46.15 -9.32
CA ASP A 258 -21.77 -45.06 -8.57
C ASP A 258 -20.56 -44.51 -9.31
N ASP A 259 -19.77 -45.34 -9.96
CA ASP A 259 -18.59 -44.93 -10.72
C ASP A 259 -18.97 -44.05 -11.93
N GLN A 260 -20.08 -44.38 -12.59
CA GLN A 260 -20.59 -43.54 -13.69
C GLN A 260 -21.06 -42.18 -13.17
N VAL A 261 -21.79 -42.13 -12.05
CA VAL A 261 -22.20 -40.89 -11.39
C VAL A 261 -20.98 -40.08 -10.98
N ASN A 262 -19.99 -40.69 -10.32
CA ASN A 262 -18.76 -40.04 -9.89
C ASN A 262 -17.98 -39.47 -11.09
N SER A 263 -17.85 -40.22 -12.19
CA SER A 263 -17.14 -39.77 -13.38
C SER A 263 -17.77 -38.51 -13.99
N VAL A 264 -19.11 -38.45 -14.07
CA VAL A 264 -19.84 -37.29 -14.58
C VAL A 264 -19.72 -36.14 -13.59
N ALA A 265 -19.85 -36.41 -12.28
CA ALA A 265 -19.76 -35.40 -11.21
C ALA A 265 -18.37 -34.73 -11.17
N GLU A 266 -17.29 -35.53 -11.25
CA GLU A 266 -15.94 -34.98 -11.27
C GLU A 266 -15.67 -34.07 -12.49
N LYS A 267 -16.19 -34.43 -13.65
CA LYS A 267 -16.09 -33.58 -14.83
C LYS A 267 -16.82 -32.23 -14.64
N ARG A 268 -18.02 -32.26 -14.06
CA ARG A 268 -18.79 -31.04 -13.76
C ARG A 268 -18.11 -30.22 -12.67
N LEU A 269 -17.52 -30.87 -11.66
CA LEU A 269 -16.78 -30.21 -10.58
C LEU A 269 -15.55 -29.47 -11.12
N ARG A 270 -14.76 -30.10 -11.99
CA ARG A 270 -13.63 -29.42 -12.65
C ARG A 270 -14.06 -28.19 -13.45
N GLU A 271 -15.21 -28.29 -14.14
CA GLU A 271 -15.78 -27.14 -14.85
C GLU A 271 -16.23 -26.02 -13.89
N GLU A 272 -16.80 -26.37 -12.72
CA GLU A 272 -17.15 -25.39 -11.69
C GLU A 272 -15.90 -24.72 -11.11
N ILE A 273 -14.82 -25.50 -10.80
CA ILE A 273 -13.55 -24.97 -10.34
C ILE A 273 -12.97 -23.99 -11.37
N ARG A 274 -12.96 -24.38 -12.65
CA ARG A 274 -12.51 -23.53 -13.75
C ARG A 274 -13.23 -22.18 -13.79
N ARG A 275 -14.56 -22.21 -13.68
CA ARG A 275 -15.40 -20.99 -13.68
C ARG A 275 -15.18 -20.15 -12.42
N GLY A 276 -15.06 -20.78 -11.25
CA GLY A 276 -14.80 -20.09 -9.99
C GLY A 276 -13.46 -19.36 -9.98
N VAL A 277 -12.39 -20.02 -10.42
CA VAL A 277 -11.06 -19.41 -10.55
C VAL A 277 -11.09 -18.29 -11.59
N GLN A 278 -11.79 -18.48 -12.71
CA GLN A 278 -11.98 -17.44 -13.72
C GLN A 278 -12.70 -16.21 -13.14
N THR A 279 -13.71 -16.42 -12.29
CA THR A 279 -14.42 -15.33 -11.60
C THR A 279 -13.45 -14.52 -10.77
N ILE A 280 -12.61 -15.15 -9.94
CA ILE A 280 -11.60 -14.46 -9.15
C ILE A 280 -10.66 -13.65 -10.06
N GLN A 281 -10.11 -14.27 -11.09
CA GLN A 281 -9.16 -13.61 -11.98
C GLN A 281 -9.77 -12.38 -12.67
N TYR A 282 -10.95 -12.50 -13.26
CA TYR A 282 -11.58 -11.39 -13.98
C TYR A 282 -12.11 -10.30 -13.05
N GLN A 283 -12.68 -10.66 -11.93
CA GLN A 283 -13.16 -9.69 -10.94
C GLN A 283 -12.00 -8.83 -10.42
N VAL A 284 -10.85 -9.45 -10.08
CA VAL A 284 -9.68 -8.70 -9.58
C VAL A 284 -9.14 -7.72 -10.62
N VAL A 285 -9.13 -8.06 -11.92
CA VAL A 285 -8.58 -7.16 -12.96
C VAL A 285 -9.58 -6.13 -13.48
N THR A 286 -10.88 -6.35 -13.31
CA THR A 286 -11.92 -5.45 -13.84
C THR A 286 -12.57 -4.58 -12.77
N LEU A 287 -12.35 -4.88 -11.49
CA LEU A 287 -12.93 -4.16 -10.39
C LEU A 287 -12.14 -2.87 -10.11
N LEU A 288 -12.85 -1.78 -9.96
CA LEU A 288 -12.32 -0.55 -9.37
C LEU A 288 -12.93 -0.37 -7.98
N THR A 289 -12.09 -0.11 -6.99
CA THR A 289 -12.50 0.21 -5.64
C THR A 289 -13.03 1.63 -5.55
N THR A 290 -13.58 2.01 -4.39
CA THR A 290 -14.00 3.39 -4.11
C THR A 290 -12.87 4.40 -4.24
N ASN A 291 -11.62 3.97 -4.07
CA ASN A 291 -10.41 4.80 -4.21
C ASN A 291 -9.92 4.89 -5.67
N GLY A 292 -10.66 4.31 -6.62
CA GLY A 292 -10.30 4.33 -8.04
C GLY A 292 -9.10 3.45 -8.43
N GLN A 293 -8.70 2.51 -7.58
CA GLN A 293 -7.62 1.56 -7.84
C GLN A 293 -8.14 0.14 -8.09
N ALA A 294 -7.43 -0.64 -8.89
CA ALA A 294 -7.62 -2.08 -8.94
C ALA A 294 -7.14 -2.71 -7.61
N PRO A 295 -7.84 -3.75 -7.08
CA PRO A 295 -7.40 -4.41 -5.86
C PRO A 295 -5.99 -4.99 -6.00
N PHE A 296 -5.07 -4.54 -5.14
CA PHE A 296 -3.73 -5.09 -5.05
C PHE A 296 -3.78 -6.39 -4.25
N VAL A 297 -4.02 -7.52 -4.94
CA VAL A 297 -4.22 -8.83 -4.33
C VAL A 297 -3.03 -9.74 -4.56
N THR A 298 -2.59 -10.39 -3.50
CA THR A 298 -1.63 -11.52 -3.53
C THR A 298 -2.37 -12.79 -3.16
N VAL A 299 -2.24 -13.82 -3.99
CA VAL A 299 -2.83 -15.15 -3.79
C VAL A 299 -1.74 -16.11 -3.35
N PHE A 300 -1.93 -16.72 -2.19
CA PHE A 300 -1.03 -17.69 -1.59
C PHE A 300 -1.47 -19.11 -1.90
N MET A 301 -0.57 -19.91 -2.43
CA MET A 301 -0.77 -21.28 -2.90
C MET A 301 0.16 -22.19 -2.11
N TYR A 302 -0.33 -22.73 -0.99
CA TYR A 302 0.43 -23.56 -0.07
C TYR A 302 -0.34 -24.83 0.31
N LEU A 303 0.11 -25.99 -0.20
CA LEU A 303 -0.55 -27.28 0.04
C LEU A 303 -0.48 -27.73 1.51
N GLY A 304 0.62 -27.37 2.20
CA GLY A 304 0.83 -27.68 3.63
C GLY A 304 -0.13 -26.96 4.58
N GLU A 305 -0.92 -25.97 4.10
CA GLU A 305 -1.93 -25.29 4.89
C GLU A 305 -3.25 -26.11 4.99
N ALA A 306 -3.44 -27.11 4.12
CA ALA A 306 -4.65 -27.96 4.12
C ALA A 306 -4.71 -28.85 5.37
N LYS A 307 -5.91 -28.98 5.94
CA LYS A 307 -6.15 -29.67 7.20
C LYS A 307 -6.16 -31.21 7.09
N ASN A 308 -6.41 -31.72 5.91
CA ASN A 308 -6.46 -33.13 5.61
C ASN A 308 -6.15 -33.41 4.14
N GLN A 309 -5.98 -34.71 3.79
CA GLN A 309 -5.58 -35.12 2.46
C GLN A 309 -6.60 -34.75 1.37
N GLN A 310 -7.90 -34.87 1.65
CA GLN A 310 -8.94 -34.49 0.69
C GLN A 310 -8.91 -32.98 0.39
N GLU A 311 -8.79 -32.16 1.41
CA GLU A 311 -8.66 -30.71 1.26
C GLU A 311 -7.38 -30.35 0.47
N LYS A 312 -6.27 -31.08 0.72
CA LYS A 312 -5.02 -30.91 -0.01
C LYS A 312 -5.18 -31.24 -1.50
N ASP A 313 -5.86 -32.34 -1.82
CA ASP A 313 -6.15 -32.74 -3.19
C ASP A 313 -7.09 -31.73 -3.89
N ASP A 314 -8.10 -31.24 -3.19
CA ASP A 314 -9.01 -30.23 -3.70
C ASP A 314 -8.31 -28.86 -3.89
N LEU A 315 -7.42 -28.47 -2.98
CA LEU A 315 -6.57 -27.31 -3.13
C LEU A 315 -5.63 -27.43 -4.34
N ALA A 316 -5.09 -28.62 -4.58
CA ALA A 316 -4.24 -28.89 -5.74
C ALA A 316 -5.00 -28.64 -7.07
N LEU A 317 -6.30 -28.98 -7.15
CA LEU A 317 -7.14 -28.68 -8.32
C LEU A 317 -7.32 -27.17 -8.52
N ILE A 318 -7.50 -26.40 -7.43
CA ILE A 318 -7.64 -24.93 -7.49
C ILE A 318 -6.33 -24.31 -7.96
N ILE A 319 -5.19 -24.75 -7.40
CA ILE A 319 -3.85 -24.28 -7.78
C ILE A 319 -3.57 -24.59 -9.25
N GLU A 320 -3.83 -25.82 -9.69
CA GLU A 320 -3.68 -26.23 -11.09
C GLU A 320 -4.42 -25.27 -12.02
N GLU A 321 -5.71 -25.04 -11.77
CA GLU A 321 -6.55 -24.18 -12.59
C GLU A 321 -6.08 -22.72 -12.55
N THR A 322 -5.66 -22.24 -11.37
CA THR A 322 -5.10 -20.88 -11.22
C THR A 322 -3.86 -20.68 -12.08
N LEU A 323 -2.96 -21.64 -12.08
CA LEU A 323 -1.74 -21.61 -12.89
C LEU A 323 -2.05 -21.73 -14.40
N LEU A 324 -3.00 -22.59 -14.79
CA LEU A 324 -3.43 -22.71 -16.19
C LEU A 324 -4.01 -21.41 -16.73
N GLN A 325 -4.88 -20.77 -15.97
CA GLN A 325 -5.48 -19.49 -16.38
C GLN A 325 -4.45 -18.36 -16.39
N ARG A 326 -3.51 -18.34 -15.44
CA ARG A 326 -2.41 -17.39 -15.47
C ARG A 326 -1.48 -17.63 -16.66
N TYR A 327 -1.19 -18.88 -16.99
CA TYR A 327 -0.41 -19.23 -18.19
C TYR A 327 -1.10 -18.74 -19.47
N GLN A 328 -2.41 -18.84 -19.57
CA GLN A 328 -3.20 -18.27 -20.66
C GLN A 328 -3.12 -16.74 -20.67
N GLY A 329 -3.30 -16.08 -19.52
CA GLY A 329 -3.39 -14.63 -19.35
C GLY A 329 -4.81 -14.11 -19.55
N VAL A 330 -4.93 -12.79 -19.73
CA VAL A 330 -6.19 -12.10 -20.05
C VAL A 330 -6.04 -11.34 -21.36
N LYS A 331 -7.13 -11.12 -22.07
CA LYS A 331 -7.12 -10.31 -23.29
C LYS A 331 -7.22 -8.83 -22.92
N ASN A 332 -6.33 -8.02 -23.49
CA ASN A 332 -6.46 -6.56 -23.45
C ASN A 332 -7.53 -6.07 -24.45
N GLU A 333 -7.74 -4.78 -24.53
CA GLU A 333 -8.73 -4.15 -25.44
C GLU A 333 -8.47 -4.43 -26.94
N GLN A 334 -7.21 -4.70 -27.31
CA GLN A 334 -6.82 -5.08 -28.67
C GLN A 334 -6.99 -6.60 -28.93
N GLY A 335 -7.50 -7.38 -27.97
CA GLY A 335 -7.66 -8.82 -28.05
C GLY A 335 -6.39 -9.64 -27.89
N VAL A 336 -5.27 -9.02 -27.50
CA VAL A 336 -3.98 -9.69 -27.28
C VAL A 336 -3.93 -10.26 -25.85
N TRP A 337 -3.41 -11.49 -25.73
CA TRP A 337 -3.22 -12.16 -24.46
C TRP A 337 -2.03 -11.57 -23.70
N VAL A 338 -2.29 -10.90 -22.58
CA VAL A 338 -1.29 -10.26 -21.73
C VAL A 338 -1.29 -10.86 -20.31
N THR A 339 -0.21 -10.61 -19.57
CA THR A 339 -0.14 -10.97 -18.16
C THR A 339 -0.82 -9.85 -17.35
N PRO A 340 -1.89 -10.14 -16.57
CA PRO A 340 -2.49 -9.14 -15.70
C PRO A 340 -1.55 -8.83 -14.53
N ALA A 341 -1.54 -7.57 -14.09
CA ALA A 341 -0.75 -7.14 -12.94
C ALA A 341 -1.16 -7.84 -11.65
N PHE A 342 -2.46 -8.10 -11.49
CA PHE A 342 -3.05 -8.77 -10.32
C PHE A 342 -4.00 -9.91 -10.74
N PRO A 343 -4.25 -10.85 -9.82
CA PRO A 343 -3.56 -11.07 -8.55
C PRO A 343 -2.10 -11.46 -8.73
N LYS A 344 -1.21 -11.04 -7.82
CA LYS A 344 0.12 -11.64 -7.70
C LYS A 344 -0.02 -13.06 -7.15
N LEU A 345 0.78 -13.98 -7.66
CA LEU A 345 0.74 -15.38 -7.26
C LEU A 345 2.01 -15.75 -6.51
N ILE A 346 1.87 -16.40 -5.36
CA ILE A 346 2.96 -16.96 -4.57
C ILE A 346 2.75 -18.46 -4.45
N TYR A 347 3.73 -19.24 -4.90
CA TYR A 347 3.72 -20.69 -4.86
C TYR A 347 4.75 -21.19 -3.86
N VAL A 348 4.33 -22.01 -2.89
CA VAL A 348 5.19 -22.55 -1.87
C VAL A 348 5.79 -23.87 -2.36
N LEU A 349 7.13 -23.96 -2.29
CA LEU A 349 7.90 -25.16 -2.54
C LEU A 349 8.02 -25.96 -1.23
N GLU A 350 7.49 -27.15 -1.24
CA GLU A 350 7.43 -28.08 -0.10
C GLU A 350 7.77 -29.52 -0.53
N GLU A 351 8.06 -30.40 0.41
CA GLU A 351 8.51 -31.78 0.10
C GLU A 351 7.55 -32.53 -0.84
N ASP A 352 6.25 -32.30 -0.74
CA ASP A 352 5.23 -32.95 -1.57
C ASP A 352 5.21 -32.48 -3.05
N ASN A 353 5.96 -31.43 -3.40
CA ASN A 353 5.91 -30.84 -4.74
C ASN A 353 7.27 -30.55 -5.39
N ILE A 354 8.41 -30.75 -4.68
CA ILE A 354 9.74 -30.42 -5.22
C ILE A 354 10.48 -31.61 -5.83
N HIS A 355 10.07 -32.83 -5.57
CA HIS A 355 10.68 -34.06 -6.09
C HIS A 355 9.89 -34.63 -7.26
N GLU A 356 10.56 -35.21 -8.25
CA GLU A 356 9.93 -35.74 -9.46
C GLU A 356 8.92 -36.88 -9.19
N ASP A 357 9.12 -37.62 -8.13
CA ASP A 357 8.28 -38.71 -7.66
C ASP A 357 7.19 -38.27 -6.67
N SER A 358 7.20 -36.99 -6.26
CA SER A 358 6.18 -36.46 -5.35
C SER A 358 4.82 -36.29 -6.05
N LYS A 359 3.73 -36.48 -5.31
CA LYS A 359 2.35 -36.46 -5.80
C LYS A 359 2.01 -35.18 -6.56
N TYR A 360 2.51 -34.06 -6.10
CA TYR A 360 2.17 -32.73 -6.63
C TYR A 360 3.30 -32.09 -7.47
N TRP A 361 4.32 -32.87 -7.87
CA TRP A 361 5.38 -32.37 -8.76
C TRP A 361 4.86 -31.75 -10.05
N TYR A 362 3.72 -32.24 -10.57
CA TYR A 362 3.11 -31.71 -11.77
C TYR A 362 2.70 -30.24 -11.63
N LEU A 363 2.33 -29.77 -10.41
CA LEU A 363 2.03 -28.36 -10.14
C LEU A 363 3.29 -27.51 -10.24
N THR A 364 4.41 -27.95 -9.70
CA THR A 364 5.70 -27.25 -9.81
C THR A 364 6.17 -27.15 -11.25
N LYS A 365 6.00 -28.22 -12.04
CA LYS A 365 6.28 -28.15 -13.49
C LYS A 365 5.37 -27.14 -14.19
N LEU A 366 4.10 -27.08 -13.83
CA LEU A 366 3.15 -26.13 -14.38
C LEU A 366 3.48 -24.69 -13.94
N ALA A 367 3.84 -24.48 -12.67
CA ALA A 367 4.29 -23.21 -12.13
C ALA A 367 5.53 -22.70 -12.89
N ALA A 368 6.54 -23.57 -13.11
CA ALA A 368 7.74 -23.25 -13.86
C ALA A 368 7.42 -22.84 -15.31
N LYS A 369 6.52 -23.56 -15.99
CA LYS A 369 6.04 -23.18 -17.33
C LYS A 369 5.33 -21.83 -17.33
N CYS A 370 4.52 -21.57 -16.29
CA CYS A 370 3.85 -20.29 -16.11
C CYS A 370 4.87 -19.16 -15.92
N THR A 371 5.87 -19.36 -15.08
CA THR A 371 6.95 -18.38 -14.83
C THR A 371 7.74 -18.08 -16.11
N ALA A 372 8.09 -19.10 -16.88
CA ALA A 372 8.83 -18.92 -18.14
C ALA A 372 8.07 -18.05 -19.17
N LYS A 373 6.74 -18.06 -19.13
CA LYS A 373 5.88 -17.30 -20.08
C LYS A 373 5.39 -15.97 -19.51
N ARG A 374 5.11 -15.91 -18.20
CA ARG A 374 4.36 -14.83 -17.55
C ARG A 374 5.13 -14.15 -16.42
N MET A 375 6.32 -14.65 -16.07
CA MET A 375 7.16 -14.17 -14.96
C MET A 375 6.48 -14.27 -13.58
N VAL A 376 5.51 -15.14 -13.43
CA VAL A 376 4.77 -15.48 -12.21
C VAL A 376 4.44 -16.98 -12.22
N PRO A 377 4.28 -17.65 -11.06
CA PRO A 377 4.30 -17.13 -9.68
C PRO A 377 5.70 -16.82 -9.17
N ASP A 378 5.76 -16.10 -8.02
CA ASP A 378 6.93 -16.07 -7.17
C ASP A 378 6.96 -17.30 -6.27
N TYR A 379 8.18 -17.68 -5.82
CA TYR A 379 8.38 -18.91 -5.06
C TYR A 379 8.82 -18.61 -3.63
N ILE A 380 8.25 -19.36 -2.68
CA ILE A 380 8.68 -19.37 -1.28
C ILE A 380 9.09 -20.81 -0.92
N SER A 381 10.24 -20.97 -0.27
CA SER A 381 10.64 -22.26 0.29
C SER A 381 10.03 -22.43 1.68
N GLU A 382 9.17 -23.43 1.86
CA GLU A 382 8.63 -23.82 3.16
C GLU A 382 9.76 -24.05 4.17
N LYS A 383 10.76 -24.87 3.80
CA LYS A 383 11.92 -25.17 4.66
C LYS A 383 12.60 -23.91 5.19
N LYS A 384 12.80 -22.91 4.32
CA LYS A 384 13.42 -21.64 4.73
C LYS A 384 12.48 -20.76 5.54
N MET A 385 11.20 -20.81 5.29
CA MET A 385 10.23 -20.13 6.13
C MET A 385 10.22 -20.70 7.55
N LEU A 386 10.19 -22.02 7.69
CA LEU A 386 10.22 -22.69 9.00
C LEU A 386 11.52 -22.40 9.78
N GLU A 387 12.65 -22.23 9.08
CA GLU A 387 13.92 -21.85 9.73
C GLU A 387 13.93 -20.37 10.18
N LEU A 388 13.36 -19.47 9.40
CA LEU A 388 13.51 -18.01 9.60
C LEU A 388 12.35 -17.36 10.34
N LYS A 389 11.15 -17.92 10.24
CA LYS A 389 9.92 -17.37 10.83
C LYS A 389 9.56 -18.16 12.10
N VAL A 390 10.39 -17.99 13.10
CA VAL A 390 10.27 -18.68 14.38
C VAL A 390 9.52 -17.80 15.38
N ASP A 391 8.57 -18.38 16.09
CA ASP A 391 7.81 -17.70 17.14
C ASP A 391 8.57 -17.72 18.49
N ARG A 392 7.95 -17.13 19.52
CA ARG A 392 8.52 -17.07 20.88
C ARG A 392 8.70 -18.43 21.55
N ASN A 393 8.05 -19.48 21.04
CA ASN A 393 8.15 -20.84 21.57
C ASN A 393 9.26 -21.67 20.87
N GLY A 394 9.82 -21.12 19.78
CA GLY A 394 10.81 -21.80 18.96
C GLY A 394 10.22 -22.57 17.79
N ASP A 395 8.90 -22.48 17.55
CA ASP A 395 8.22 -23.13 16.44
C ASP A 395 8.34 -22.32 15.16
N GLY A 396 8.69 -22.99 14.07
CA GLY A 396 8.79 -22.39 12.74
C GLY A 396 7.44 -22.35 12.02
N HIS A 397 7.22 -21.31 11.22
CA HIS A 397 5.95 -21.06 10.56
C HIS A 397 6.11 -20.71 9.07
N CYS A 398 5.21 -21.24 8.21
CA CYS A 398 5.05 -20.85 6.83
C CYS A 398 3.66 -20.21 6.64
N TYR A 399 3.64 -18.94 6.22
CA TYR A 399 2.43 -18.14 6.07
C TYR A 399 2.66 -17.07 4.99
N PRO A 400 1.58 -16.44 4.44
CA PRO A 400 1.74 -15.48 3.36
C PRO A 400 2.43 -14.19 3.81
N CYS A 401 3.14 -13.56 2.86
CA CYS A 401 3.54 -12.17 2.99
C CYS A 401 2.35 -11.25 2.75
N MET A 402 2.44 -10.04 3.27
CA MET A 402 1.55 -8.94 2.88
C MET A 402 1.95 -8.37 1.51
N GLY A 403 1.02 -7.80 0.79
CA GLY A 403 1.11 -7.18 -0.53
C GLY A 403 2.47 -7.16 -1.22
N CYS A 404 3.43 -6.38 -0.69
CA CYS A 404 4.74 -6.11 -1.31
C CYS A 404 5.87 -7.07 -0.88
N ARG A 405 5.62 -8.25 -0.32
CA ARG A 405 6.60 -9.22 0.22
C ARG A 405 7.07 -8.93 1.65
N SER A 406 6.39 -8.07 2.38
CA SER A 406 6.62 -7.87 3.79
C SER A 406 5.98 -9.00 4.61
N PHE A 407 6.71 -9.55 5.57
CA PHE A 407 6.19 -10.59 6.47
C PHE A 407 5.99 -10.00 7.86
N LEU A 408 4.80 -10.15 8.41
CA LEU A 408 4.56 -9.87 9.82
C LEU A 408 5.35 -10.87 10.68
N THR A 409 5.74 -10.44 11.87
CA THR A 409 6.40 -11.34 12.84
C THR A 409 5.46 -12.52 13.18
N PRO A 410 5.97 -13.75 13.31
CA PRO A 410 5.18 -14.87 13.80
C PRO A 410 4.49 -14.51 15.11
N TYR A 411 3.21 -14.86 15.21
CA TYR A 411 2.40 -14.55 16.39
C TYR A 411 1.56 -15.75 16.78
N VAL A 412 1.59 -16.05 18.06
CA VAL A 412 0.71 -17.04 18.71
C VAL A 412 -0.21 -16.32 19.70
N ASP A 413 -1.48 -16.66 19.68
CA ASP A 413 -2.48 -16.07 20.55
C ASP A 413 -2.32 -16.51 22.03
N LYS A 414 -3.26 -16.09 22.89
CA LYS A 414 -3.25 -16.47 24.32
C LYS A 414 -3.42 -17.96 24.56
N ASP A 415 -4.01 -18.68 23.61
CA ASP A 415 -4.28 -20.11 23.67
C ASP A 415 -3.13 -20.93 23.03
N GLY A 416 -2.03 -20.27 22.62
CA GLY A 416 -0.86 -20.87 21.99
C GLY A 416 -1.05 -21.23 20.53
N LYS A 417 -2.15 -20.78 19.88
CA LYS A 417 -2.43 -21.06 18.47
C LYS A 417 -1.79 -20.03 17.57
N PRO A 418 -1.12 -20.44 16.48
CA PRO A 418 -0.62 -19.50 15.49
C PRO A 418 -1.76 -18.71 14.84
N LYS A 419 -1.56 -17.39 14.69
CA LYS A 419 -2.50 -16.52 13.99
C LYS A 419 -1.81 -15.84 12.83
N TYR A 420 -2.14 -16.24 11.61
CA TYR A 420 -1.56 -15.68 10.38
C TYR A 420 -2.49 -14.66 9.74
N TYR A 421 -3.80 -14.96 9.66
CA TYR A 421 -4.83 -14.14 9.02
C TYR A 421 -5.58 -13.24 9.99
N GLY A 422 -6.31 -12.27 9.47
CA GLY A 422 -6.96 -11.23 10.27
C GLY A 422 -5.94 -10.31 10.95
N ARG A 423 -4.81 -10.10 10.30
CA ARG A 423 -3.72 -9.22 10.74
C ARG A 423 -3.40 -8.19 9.67
N PHE A 424 -2.87 -7.06 10.09
CA PHE A 424 -2.52 -5.96 9.19
C PHE A 424 -1.32 -5.19 9.71
N ASN A 425 -0.73 -4.34 8.86
CA ASN A 425 0.17 -3.27 9.27
C ASN A 425 -0.50 -1.90 9.04
N GLN A 426 -0.26 -0.98 9.96
CA GLN A 426 -0.85 0.37 9.89
C GLN A 426 -0.14 1.25 8.87
N GLY A 427 1.18 1.14 8.77
CA GLY A 427 2.00 1.95 7.90
C GLY A 427 3.46 1.50 7.91
N VAL A 428 4.30 2.23 7.18
CA VAL A 428 5.72 1.94 7.02
C VAL A 428 6.54 3.20 7.28
N VAL A 429 7.66 3.04 7.97
CA VAL A 429 8.69 4.07 8.12
C VAL A 429 10.03 3.48 7.68
N THR A 430 10.71 4.14 6.76
CA THR A 430 12.04 3.73 6.29
C THR A 430 13.11 4.58 6.97
N VAL A 431 14.20 3.96 7.40
CA VAL A 431 15.36 4.62 8.01
C VAL A 431 16.45 4.78 6.96
N ASN A 432 17.06 5.95 6.87
CA ASN A 432 18.16 6.24 5.94
C ASN A 432 19.48 5.69 6.47
N LEU A 433 19.76 4.42 6.19
CA LEU A 433 21.01 3.76 6.62
C LEU A 433 22.29 4.41 6.06
N PRO A 434 22.36 4.86 4.79
CA PRO A 434 23.52 5.62 4.30
C PRO A 434 23.81 6.89 5.12
N ASP A 435 22.77 7.65 5.48
CA ASP A 435 22.95 8.85 6.30
C ASP A 435 23.48 8.52 7.70
N ILE A 436 22.95 7.46 8.32
CA ILE A 436 23.44 6.98 9.63
C ILE A 436 24.90 6.56 9.53
N ALA A 437 25.29 5.82 8.49
CA ALA A 437 26.67 5.39 8.29
C ALA A 437 27.63 6.58 8.14
N LEU A 438 27.29 7.54 7.26
CA LEU A 438 28.10 8.73 7.04
C LEU A 438 28.26 9.60 8.30
N ARG A 439 27.17 9.82 9.05
CA ARG A 439 27.22 10.57 10.32
C ARG A 439 28.00 9.84 11.43
N SER A 440 28.11 8.50 11.38
CA SER A 440 28.86 7.71 12.34
C SER A 440 30.38 7.77 12.13
N GLU A 441 30.84 8.01 10.91
CA GLU A 441 32.26 8.16 10.58
C GLU A 441 32.83 9.51 11.03
N GLU A 442 31.96 10.51 11.29
CA GLU A 442 32.35 11.84 11.80
C GLU A 442 32.57 11.88 13.32
N ARG A 443 32.38 10.76 14.04
CA ARG A 443 32.60 10.62 15.48
C ARG A 443 33.83 9.76 15.79
#